data_e2755966a745969206248e060e2a6990
#
_entry.id   e2755966a745969206248e060e2a6990
#
_cell.length_a   1.000
_cell.length_b   1.000
_cell.length_c   1.000
_cell.angle_alpha   90.00
_cell.angle_beta   90.00
_cell.angle_gamma   90.00
#
_symmetry.space_group_name_H-M   'P 1'
#
loop_
_entity.id
_entity.type
_entity.pdbx_description
1 polymer ?
#
loop_
_entity_poly.entity_id
_entity_poly.type
_entity_poly.pdbx_seq_one_letter_code
_entity_poly.pdbx_strand_id
1 'polypeptide(L)'
;MLNQTFLPASLYRGDAMHQWDIHTYANHYWHPVAPISHLQPGEVLAITMLDQPLLLTWPAGDEQPRAFRNRCPHRGIAFRQGGGMGQSCRRLVCPYHGWTYNLRGELLAAAREADFEQDFDRQGWGLQELACRIDGPLIWIAWSDQALTLAEQLQLVHTEAGAAWNAASTLLRQSRSSLACNWKIAHDN
;
A
#
# COMPACT_ATOMS: atom_id res chain seq x y z
N MET A 1 -16.62 40.12 -6.06
CA MET A 1 -17.13 39.02 -6.88
C MET A 1 -15.96 38.07 -7.06
N LEU A 2 -16.01 36.91 -6.42
CA LEU A 2 -15.02 35.83 -6.65
C LEU A 2 -15.26 35.32 -8.08
N ASN A 3 -14.31 35.55 -8.97
CA ASN A 3 -14.29 34.87 -10.27
C ASN A 3 -14.13 33.35 -9.99
N GLN A 4 -15.23 32.64 -9.94
CA GLN A 4 -15.20 31.16 -9.93
C GLN A 4 -14.79 30.72 -11.35
N THR A 5 -13.49 30.61 -11.56
CA THR A 5 -12.96 29.95 -12.74
C THR A 5 -13.08 28.44 -12.51
N PHE A 6 -14.08 27.83 -13.11
CA PHE A 6 -14.20 26.37 -13.15
C PHE A 6 -12.98 25.78 -13.87
N LEU A 7 -12.48 24.66 -13.36
CA LEU A 7 -11.43 23.92 -14.04
C LEU A 7 -11.95 23.44 -15.42
N PRO A 8 -11.11 23.45 -16.46
CA PRO A 8 -11.50 22.96 -17.77
C PRO A 8 -11.99 21.51 -17.71
N ALA A 9 -13.07 21.19 -18.44
CA ALA A 9 -13.64 19.83 -18.47
C ALA A 9 -12.61 18.75 -18.91
N SER A 10 -11.58 19.15 -19.65
CA SER A 10 -10.47 18.26 -20.05
C SER A 10 -9.69 17.68 -18.87
N LEU A 11 -9.65 18.36 -17.71
CA LEU A 11 -9.00 17.86 -16.49
C LEU A 11 -9.79 16.74 -15.78
N TYR A 12 -11.06 16.58 -16.14
CA TYR A 12 -11.95 15.54 -15.58
C TYR A 12 -12.18 14.36 -16.53
N ARG A 13 -11.68 14.44 -17.75
CA ARG A 13 -11.98 13.47 -18.81
C ARG A 13 -10.71 13.01 -19.52
N GLY A 14 -10.79 11.77 -20.02
CA GLY A 14 -9.76 11.17 -20.86
C GLY A 14 -8.72 10.36 -20.09
N ASP A 15 -8.32 9.26 -20.70
CA ASP A 15 -7.41 8.28 -20.11
C ASP A 15 -6.02 8.87 -19.83
N ALA A 16 -5.52 9.75 -20.71
CA ALA A 16 -4.22 10.38 -20.54
C ALA A 16 -4.16 11.22 -19.26
N MET A 17 -5.23 12.00 -18.97
CA MET A 17 -5.30 12.79 -17.75
C MET A 17 -5.41 11.91 -16.51
N HIS A 18 -6.22 10.85 -16.59
CA HIS A 18 -6.35 9.88 -15.51
C HIS A 18 -5.00 9.18 -15.21
N GLN A 19 -4.28 8.75 -16.23
CA GLN A 19 -2.95 8.15 -16.06
C GLN A 19 -1.95 9.14 -15.46
N TRP A 20 -2.00 10.39 -15.88
CA TRP A 20 -1.16 11.45 -15.31
C TRP A 20 -1.48 11.68 -13.82
N ASP A 21 -2.76 11.75 -13.46
CA ASP A 21 -3.20 11.89 -12.07
C ASP A 21 -2.66 10.73 -11.22
N ILE A 22 -2.90 9.47 -11.63
CA ILE A 22 -2.43 8.29 -10.91
C ILE A 22 -0.92 8.31 -10.75
N HIS A 23 -0.19 8.60 -11.84
CA HIS A 23 1.27 8.66 -11.80
C HIS A 23 1.76 9.74 -10.83
N THR A 24 1.17 10.92 -10.87
CA THR A 24 1.52 12.05 -10.01
C THR A 24 1.25 11.71 -8.54
N TYR A 25 0.04 11.22 -8.22
CA TYR A 25 -0.30 10.84 -6.86
C TYR A 25 0.57 9.69 -6.34
N ALA A 26 0.78 8.65 -7.14
CA ALA A 26 1.62 7.54 -6.75
C ALA A 26 3.04 7.97 -6.38
N ASN A 27 3.63 8.89 -7.15
CA ASN A 27 5.05 9.22 -6.99
C ASN A 27 5.34 10.34 -5.99
N HIS A 28 4.36 11.22 -5.69
CA HIS A 28 4.62 12.40 -4.88
C HIS A 28 3.98 12.38 -3.49
N TYR A 29 3.09 11.42 -3.22
CA TYR A 29 2.32 11.42 -1.97
C TYR A 29 2.34 10.07 -1.27
N TRP A 30 2.14 10.14 0.05
CA TRP A 30 1.80 8.99 0.87
C TRP A 30 0.30 8.71 0.79
N HIS A 31 -0.03 7.43 0.83
CA HIS A 31 -1.41 6.97 0.70
C HIS A 31 -1.83 6.21 1.96
N PRO A 32 -2.97 6.58 2.58
CA PRO A 32 -3.54 5.78 3.66
C PRO A 32 -4.13 4.51 3.07
N VAL A 33 -3.68 3.35 3.54
CA VAL A 33 -4.03 2.07 2.91
C VAL A 33 -4.88 1.17 3.79
N ALA A 34 -4.77 1.30 5.11
CA ALA A 34 -5.58 0.53 6.06
C ALA A 34 -5.62 1.22 7.42
N PRO A 35 -6.70 1.05 8.21
CA PRO A 35 -6.66 1.30 9.63
C PRO A 35 -5.66 0.36 10.32
N ILE A 36 -4.95 0.86 11.33
CA ILE A 36 -4.00 0.04 12.09
C ILE A 36 -4.68 -1.17 12.75
N SER A 37 -5.96 -1.04 13.11
CA SER A 37 -6.75 -2.12 13.70
C SER A 37 -7.00 -3.30 12.76
N HIS A 38 -6.73 -3.14 11.46
CA HIS A 38 -6.95 -4.19 10.46
C HIS A 38 -5.76 -5.14 10.31
N LEU A 39 -4.61 -4.83 10.91
CA LEU A 39 -3.41 -5.65 10.82
C LEU A 39 -2.72 -5.73 12.19
N GLN A 40 -2.39 -6.94 12.63
CA GLN A 40 -1.71 -7.19 13.89
C GLN A 40 -0.34 -7.85 13.65
N PRO A 41 0.60 -7.78 14.62
CA PRO A 41 1.84 -8.54 14.55
C PRO A 41 1.61 -10.04 14.29
N GLY A 42 2.31 -10.59 13.30
CA GLY A 42 2.13 -11.97 12.83
C GLY A 42 1.07 -12.13 11.74
N GLU A 43 0.52 -11.04 11.21
CA GLU A 43 -0.52 -11.08 10.18
C GLU A 43 -0.06 -10.52 8.84
N VAL A 44 -0.86 -10.82 7.83
CA VAL A 44 -0.75 -10.30 6.46
C VAL A 44 -2.12 -9.84 5.96
N LEU A 45 -2.15 -8.71 5.29
CA LEU A 45 -3.34 -8.12 4.67
C LEU A 45 -3.03 -7.78 3.21
N ALA A 46 -3.81 -8.34 2.28
CA ALA A 46 -3.74 -7.96 0.87
C ALA A 46 -4.77 -6.86 0.57
N ILE A 47 -4.33 -5.84 -0.12
CA ILE A 47 -5.16 -4.69 -0.52
C ILE A 47 -4.88 -4.31 -1.98
N THR A 48 -5.72 -3.44 -2.52
CA THR A 48 -5.47 -2.81 -3.82
C THR A 48 -5.53 -1.30 -3.63
N MET A 49 -4.52 -0.59 -4.13
CA MET A 49 -4.45 0.86 -4.12
C MET A 49 -3.96 1.36 -5.48
N LEU A 50 -4.66 2.32 -6.08
CA LEU A 50 -4.38 2.84 -7.42
C LEU A 50 -4.22 1.70 -8.46
N ASP A 51 -5.14 0.74 -8.42
CA ASP A 51 -5.16 -0.48 -9.25
C ASP A 51 -3.91 -1.39 -9.10
N GLN A 52 -3.08 -1.14 -8.11
CA GLN A 52 -1.91 -1.95 -7.82
C GLN A 52 -2.17 -2.88 -6.63
N PRO A 53 -1.94 -4.19 -6.78
CA PRO A 53 -2.06 -5.12 -5.67
C PRO A 53 -0.89 -4.96 -4.71
N LEU A 54 -1.20 -4.83 -3.43
CA LEU A 54 -0.27 -4.65 -2.34
C LEU A 54 -0.43 -5.74 -1.29
N LEU A 55 0.64 -5.96 -0.56
CA LEU A 55 0.68 -6.84 0.59
C LEU A 55 1.25 -6.08 1.77
N LEU A 56 0.44 -5.91 2.82
CA LEU A 56 0.90 -5.44 4.11
C LEU A 56 1.22 -6.65 4.98
N THR A 57 2.35 -6.63 5.64
CA THR A 57 2.74 -7.65 6.61
C THR A 57 3.16 -6.97 7.90
N TRP A 58 2.95 -7.64 9.02
CA TRP A 58 3.51 -7.18 10.29
C TRP A 58 4.28 -8.34 10.94
N PRO A 59 5.60 -8.42 10.74
CA PRO A 59 6.38 -9.47 11.39
C PRO A 59 6.25 -9.39 12.92
N ALA A 60 6.09 -10.53 13.56
CA ALA A 60 6.08 -10.57 15.01
C ALA A 60 7.43 -10.08 15.57
N GLY A 61 7.37 -9.10 16.48
CA GLY A 61 8.54 -8.45 17.06
C GLY A 61 9.04 -7.21 16.33
N ASP A 62 8.50 -6.89 15.15
CA ASP A 62 8.77 -5.61 14.49
C ASP A 62 7.85 -4.52 15.06
N GLU A 63 8.35 -3.32 15.22
CA GLU A 63 7.58 -2.17 15.74
C GLU A 63 6.55 -1.65 14.75
N GLN A 64 6.77 -1.86 13.45
CA GLN A 64 5.93 -1.34 12.39
C GLN A 64 5.65 -2.39 11.31
N PRO A 65 4.52 -2.26 10.61
CA PRO A 65 4.24 -3.07 9.44
C PRO A 65 5.18 -2.73 8.29
N ARG A 66 5.23 -3.64 7.31
CA ARG A 66 5.92 -3.49 6.05
C ARG A 66 4.93 -3.56 4.90
N ALA A 67 5.26 -2.95 3.80
CA ALA A 67 4.46 -3.01 2.58
C ALA A 67 5.29 -3.53 1.42
N PHE A 68 4.68 -4.39 0.61
CA PHE A 68 5.30 -4.97 -0.58
C PHE A 68 4.35 -4.89 -1.77
N ARG A 69 4.89 -4.89 -2.98
CA ARG A 69 4.10 -5.24 -4.14
C ARG A 69 3.64 -6.69 -4.00
N ASN A 70 2.34 -6.93 -4.15
CA ASN A 70 1.77 -8.28 -4.06
C ASN A 70 2.02 -9.05 -5.37
N ARG A 71 3.29 -9.26 -5.67
CA ARG A 71 3.76 -9.97 -6.87
C ARG A 71 4.98 -10.81 -6.52
N CYS A 72 4.90 -12.10 -6.82
CA CYS A 72 6.05 -12.98 -6.70
C CYS A 72 7.13 -12.59 -7.72
N PRO A 73 8.38 -12.33 -7.32
CA PRO A 73 9.46 -11.95 -8.22
C PRO A 73 9.71 -12.97 -9.35
N HIS A 74 9.39 -14.24 -9.13
CA HIS A 74 9.58 -15.30 -10.12
C HIS A 74 8.76 -15.07 -11.41
N ARG A 75 7.42 -14.89 -11.31
CA ARG A 75 6.52 -14.73 -12.48
C ARG A 75 5.33 -13.81 -12.22
N GLY A 76 5.42 -12.90 -11.26
CA GLY A 76 4.47 -11.82 -11.07
C GLY A 76 3.10 -12.21 -10.49
N ILE A 77 2.90 -13.47 -10.08
CA ILE A 77 1.62 -13.92 -9.49
C ILE A 77 1.45 -13.32 -8.09
N ALA A 78 0.24 -12.87 -7.79
CA ALA A 78 -0.11 -12.38 -6.47
C ALA A 78 -0.14 -13.53 -5.44
N PHE A 79 0.36 -13.25 -4.23
CA PHE A 79 0.35 -14.22 -3.12
C PHE A 79 -1.04 -14.43 -2.56
N ARG A 80 -1.82 -13.36 -2.49
CA ARG A 80 -3.17 -13.35 -1.90
C ARG A 80 -4.10 -12.42 -2.67
N GLN A 81 -5.38 -12.74 -2.63
CA GLN A 81 -6.44 -11.85 -3.08
C GLN A 81 -6.86 -10.93 -1.93
N GLY A 82 -7.15 -9.66 -2.22
CA GLY A 82 -7.33 -8.62 -1.21
C GLY A 82 -8.70 -8.57 -0.57
N GLY A 83 -8.74 -7.98 0.61
CA GLY A 83 -9.94 -7.49 1.30
C GLY A 83 -10.07 -7.91 2.77
N GLY A 84 -10.68 -7.03 3.56
CA GLY A 84 -11.06 -7.30 4.95
C GLY A 84 -9.98 -7.01 5.99
N MET A 85 -9.78 -7.96 6.89
CA MET A 85 -8.85 -7.90 8.02
C MET A 85 -7.59 -8.69 7.74
N GLY A 86 -6.54 -8.41 8.49
CA GLY A 86 -5.32 -9.19 8.55
C GLY A 86 -5.60 -10.67 8.87
N GLN A 87 -4.77 -11.53 8.36
CA GLN A 87 -4.84 -12.97 8.60
C GLN A 87 -3.52 -13.46 9.13
N SER A 88 -3.56 -14.27 10.18
CA SER A 88 -2.35 -14.89 10.76
C SER A 88 -1.57 -15.64 9.68
N CYS A 89 -0.29 -15.35 9.60
CA CYS A 89 0.58 -15.88 8.57
C CYS A 89 2.01 -15.98 9.08
N ARG A 90 2.63 -17.15 8.95
CA ARG A 90 4.05 -17.33 9.28
C ARG A 90 4.95 -17.19 8.06
N ARG A 91 4.45 -17.51 6.88
CA ARG A 91 5.19 -17.52 5.62
C ARG A 91 4.26 -17.20 4.47
N LEU A 92 4.75 -16.45 3.50
CA LEU A 92 4.08 -16.19 2.24
C LEU A 92 4.51 -17.26 1.25
N VAL A 93 3.59 -18.08 0.78
CA VAL A 93 3.86 -19.12 -0.21
C VAL A 93 3.20 -18.72 -1.52
N CYS A 94 4.00 -18.61 -2.58
CA CYS A 94 3.48 -18.31 -3.91
C CYS A 94 2.61 -19.48 -4.40
N PRO A 95 1.35 -19.23 -4.78
CA PRO A 95 0.43 -20.32 -5.16
C PRO A 95 0.82 -20.99 -6.49
N TYR A 96 1.74 -20.38 -7.27
CA TYR A 96 2.11 -20.91 -8.57
C TYR A 96 3.22 -21.98 -8.48
N HIS A 97 4.39 -21.63 -7.92
CA HIS A 97 5.53 -22.53 -7.85
C HIS A 97 6.09 -22.73 -6.43
N GLY A 98 5.33 -22.36 -5.40
CA GLY A 98 5.71 -22.60 -4.01
C GLY A 98 6.90 -21.79 -3.48
N TRP A 99 7.36 -20.75 -4.20
CA TRP A 99 8.38 -19.88 -3.65
C TRP A 99 7.90 -19.28 -2.33
N THR A 100 8.73 -19.39 -1.30
CA THR A 100 8.34 -19.13 0.08
C THR A 100 9.14 -17.97 0.66
N TYR A 101 8.45 -17.04 1.27
CA TYR A 101 9.03 -15.83 1.86
C TYR A 101 8.62 -15.70 3.33
N ASN A 102 9.45 -15.05 4.12
CA ASN A 102 9.05 -14.60 5.45
C ASN A 102 8.22 -13.29 5.36
N LEU A 103 7.74 -12.80 6.51
CA LEU A 103 6.97 -11.56 6.55
C LEU A 103 7.84 -10.31 6.41
N ARG A 104 9.17 -10.44 6.37
CA ARG A 104 10.09 -9.36 6.01
C ARG A 104 10.40 -9.29 4.53
N GLY A 105 9.74 -10.16 3.73
CA GLY A 105 9.91 -10.19 2.28
C GLY A 105 11.14 -10.95 1.79
N GLU A 106 11.90 -11.59 2.68
CA GLU A 106 13.10 -12.36 2.33
C GLU A 106 12.71 -13.73 1.79
N LEU A 107 13.35 -14.16 0.69
CA LEU A 107 13.16 -15.47 0.10
C LEU A 107 13.78 -16.56 1.01
N LEU A 108 12.93 -17.46 1.50
CA LEU A 108 13.36 -18.59 2.35
C LEU A 108 13.63 -19.85 1.54
N ALA A 109 12.83 -20.11 0.50
CA ALA A 109 12.97 -21.28 -0.36
C ALA A 109 12.41 -20.99 -1.76
N ALA A 110 13.15 -21.43 -2.78
CA ALA A 110 12.70 -21.49 -4.16
C ALA A 110 12.48 -22.95 -4.56
N ALA A 111 11.36 -23.25 -5.23
CA ALA A 111 11.16 -24.58 -5.77
C ALA A 111 12.20 -24.85 -6.86
N ARG A 112 12.79 -26.06 -6.86
CA ARG A 112 13.81 -26.48 -7.83
C ARG A 112 15.03 -25.54 -7.85
N GLU A 113 15.44 -25.05 -6.70
CA GLU A 113 16.58 -24.14 -6.55
C GLU A 113 17.88 -24.72 -7.16
N ALA A 114 18.06 -26.02 -7.07
CA ALA A 114 19.20 -26.70 -7.67
C ALA A 114 19.26 -26.64 -9.21
N ASP A 115 18.15 -26.27 -9.87
CA ASP A 115 18.09 -26.10 -11.33
C ASP A 115 18.53 -24.69 -11.79
N PHE A 116 18.71 -23.76 -10.86
CA PHE A 116 19.23 -22.45 -11.15
C PHE A 116 20.76 -22.49 -11.28
N GLU A 117 21.34 -21.48 -11.94
CA GLU A 117 22.77 -21.34 -12.06
C GLU A 117 23.45 -21.32 -10.69
N GLN A 118 24.74 -21.68 -10.62
CA GLN A 118 25.49 -21.86 -9.37
C GLN A 118 25.52 -20.61 -8.48
N ASP A 119 25.21 -19.43 -9.04
CA ASP A 119 25.22 -18.13 -8.35
C ASP A 119 23.80 -17.68 -7.94
N PHE A 120 22.84 -18.58 -7.74
CA PHE A 120 21.50 -18.20 -7.28
C PHE A 120 21.56 -17.56 -5.88
N ASP A 121 21.52 -16.24 -5.85
CA ASP A 121 21.47 -15.47 -4.59
C ASP A 121 20.05 -15.17 -4.18
N ARG A 122 19.56 -15.82 -3.12
CA ARG A 122 18.24 -15.59 -2.56
C ARG A 122 17.98 -14.14 -2.17
N GLN A 123 19.02 -13.37 -1.80
CA GLN A 123 18.88 -11.96 -1.40
C GLN A 123 18.37 -11.10 -2.56
N GLY A 124 18.80 -11.40 -3.78
CA GLY A 124 18.34 -10.70 -4.98
C GLY A 124 16.86 -10.99 -5.35
N TRP A 125 16.23 -11.99 -4.72
CA TRP A 125 14.86 -12.43 -5.02
C TRP A 125 13.85 -12.09 -3.92
N GLY A 126 14.17 -11.14 -3.04
CA GLY A 126 13.24 -10.60 -2.06
C GLY A 126 12.02 -9.94 -2.69
N LEU A 127 10.95 -9.78 -1.91
CA LEU A 127 9.78 -9.02 -2.33
C LEU A 127 10.15 -7.56 -2.51
N GLN A 128 9.57 -6.89 -3.51
CA GLN A 128 9.75 -5.46 -3.70
C GLN A 128 9.05 -4.69 -2.59
N GLU A 129 9.84 -4.13 -1.68
CA GLU A 129 9.37 -3.35 -0.54
C GLU A 129 9.01 -1.92 -0.97
N LEU A 130 8.02 -1.36 -0.30
CA LEU A 130 7.57 0.03 -0.41
C LEU A 130 7.76 0.71 0.95
N ALA A 131 7.95 2.02 0.94
CA ALA A 131 7.96 2.77 2.18
C ALA A 131 6.62 2.59 2.92
N CYS A 132 6.68 2.26 4.21
CA CYS A 132 5.52 2.01 5.04
C CYS A 132 5.72 2.68 6.40
N ARG A 133 4.68 3.35 6.91
CA ARG A 133 4.68 4.03 8.21
C ARG A 133 3.31 3.96 8.84
N ILE A 134 3.29 4.00 10.18
CA ILE A 134 2.07 4.30 10.93
C ILE A 134 2.10 5.80 11.26
N ASP A 135 1.00 6.47 11.03
CA ASP A 135 0.76 7.83 11.51
C ASP A 135 -0.72 7.96 11.90
N GLY A 136 -0.97 8.35 13.15
CA GLY A 136 -2.29 8.30 13.75
C GLY A 136 -2.91 6.90 13.69
N PRO A 137 -4.20 6.77 13.35
CA PRO A 137 -4.89 5.48 13.31
C PRO A 137 -4.68 4.69 12.01
N LEU A 138 -3.78 5.14 11.11
CA LEU A 138 -3.66 4.63 9.76
C LEU A 138 -2.27 4.09 9.43
N ILE A 139 -2.23 3.10 8.56
CA ILE A 139 -1.03 2.61 7.88
C ILE A 139 -0.93 3.37 6.55
N TRP A 140 0.24 3.95 6.29
CA TRP A 140 0.56 4.74 5.11
C TRP A 140 1.66 4.10 4.29
N ILE A 141 1.57 4.22 2.98
CA ILE A 141 2.62 3.80 2.05
C ILE A 141 3.03 4.94 1.12
N ALA A 142 4.27 4.90 0.64
CA ALA A 142 4.72 5.67 -0.52
C ALA A 142 5.29 4.71 -1.58
N TRP A 143 5.00 5.00 -2.85
CA TRP A 143 5.47 4.22 -3.99
C TRP A 143 6.88 4.59 -4.42
N SER A 144 7.30 5.80 -4.10
CA SER A 144 8.54 6.41 -4.56
C SER A 144 9.26 7.06 -3.39
N ASP A 145 10.56 7.07 -3.45
CA ASP A 145 11.46 7.84 -2.58
C ASP A 145 11.41 9.35 -2.85
N GLN A 146 10.78 9.77 -3.96
CA GLN A 146 10.54 11.17 -4.30
C GLN A 146 9.26 11.75 -3.68
N ALA A 147 8.49 10.94 -2.95
CA ALA A 147 7.32 11.43 -2.23
C ALA A 147 7.75 12.46 -1.15
N LEU A 148 6.87 13.42 -0.87
CA LEU A 148 6.99 14.27 0.31
C LEU A 148 7.22 13.40 1.55
N THR A 149 7.86 13.95 2.57
CA THR A 149 7.85 13.24 3.86
C THR A 149 6.42 13.15 4.38
N LEU A 150 6.09 12.08 5.09
CA LEU A 150 4.75 11.93 5.65
C LEU A 150 4.40 13.07 6.62
N ALA A 151 5.39 13.56 7.36
CA ALA A 151 5.24 14.70 8.26
C ALA A 151 4.87 15.99 7.52
N GLU A 152 5.51 16.29 6.38
CA GLU A 152 5.17 17.44 5.54
C GLU A 152 3.75 17.32 4.99
N GLN A 153 3.39 16.14 4.49
CA GLN A 153 2.05 15.89 3.96
C GLN A 153 0.96 16.04 5.03
N LEU A 154 1.22 15.60 6.25
CA LEU A 154 0.27 15.63 7.37
C LEU A 154 0.42 16.85 8.29
N GLN A 155 1.24 17.82 7.94
CA GLN A 155 1.51 18.98 8.77
C GLN A 155 0.23 19.68 9.27
N LEU A 156 -0.73 19.89 8.39
CA LEU A 156 -2.00 20.52 8.76
C LEU A 156 -2.80 19.65 9.74
N VAL A 157 -2.86 18.33 9.48
CA VAL A 157 -3.55 17.38 10.36
C VAL A 157 -2.92 17.37 11.75
N HIS A 158 -1.59 17.33 11.83
CA HIS A 158 -0.88 17.38 13.10
C HIS A 158 -1.07 18.70 13.84
N THR A 159 -1.19 19.80 13.11
CA THR A 159 -1.41 21.13 13.69
C THR A 159 -2.82 21.27 14.24
N GLU A 160 -3.83 20.90 13.46
CA GLU A 160 -5.25 21.13 13.79
C GLU A 160 -5.86 20.05 14.69
N ALA A 161 -5.43 18.79 14.51
CA ALA A 161 -6.01 17.65 15.19
C ALA A 161 -5.01 16.86 16.08
N GLY A 162 -3.78 17.33 16.26
CA GLY A 162 -2.63 16.61 16.78
C GLY A 162 -2.91 15.61 17.91
N ALA A 163 -3.44 16.04 19.03
CA ALA A 163 -3.74 15.16 20.16
C ALA A 163 -4.83 14.13 19.83
N ALA A 164 -5.88 14.54 19.09
CA ALA A 164 -6.98 13.67 18.67
C ALA A 164 -6.52 12.68 17.60
N TRP A 165 -5.65 13.11 16.68
CA TRP A 165 -5.08 12.27 15.64
C TRP A 165 -4.24 11.13 16.21
N ASN A 166 -3.44 11.41 17.25
CA ASN A 166 -2.56 10.44 17.89
C ASN A 166 -3.22 9.64 19.02
N ALA A 167 -4.45 9.99 19.39
CA ALA A 167 -5.18 9.23 20.40
C ALA A 167 -5.54 7.84 19.87
N ALA A 168 -5.56 6.85 20.76
CA ALA A 168 -6.05 5.51 20.42
C ALA A 168 -7.48 5.61 19.88
N SER A 169 -7.66 5.22 18.62
CA SER A 169 -8.93 5.33 17.91
C SER A 169 -9.53 3.95 17.65
N THR A 170 -10.83 3.85 17.86
CA THR A 170 -11.59 2.65 17.49
C THR A 170 -12.32 2.90 16.18
N LEU A 171 -12.13 2.03 15.19
CA LEU A 171 -12.89 2.09 13.96
C LEU A 171 -14.36 1.77 14.26
N LEU A 172 -15.22 2.77 14.18
CA LEU A 172 -16.66 2.61 14.42
C LEU A 172 -17.41 2.11 13.19
N ARG A 173 -17.02 2.60 12.02
CA ARG A 173 -17.69 2.25 10.76
C ARG A 173 -16.75 2.43 9.59
N GLN A 174 -16.80 1.49 8.66
CA GLN A 174 -16.21 1.61 7.33
C GLN A 174 -17.27 1.38 6.26
N SER A 175 -17.28 2.19 5.22
CA SER A 175 -18.12 1.97 4.04
C SER A 175 -17.26 2.15 2.79
N ARG A 176 -17.61 1.43 1.73
CA ARG A 176 -17.00 1.56 0.42
C ARG A 176 -18.11 1.74 -0.61
N SER A 177 -17.94 2.75 -1.45
CA SER A 177 -18.86 3.01 -2.57
C SER A 177 -18.04 3.14 -3.85
N SER A 178 -18.61 2.67 -4.96
CA SER A 178 -18.05 2.87 -6.29
C SER A 178 -18.87 3.94 -7.00
N LEU A 179 -18.20 4.97 -7.51
CA LEU A 179 -18.83 6.05 -8.24
C LEU A 179 -18.36 6.00 -9.69
N ALA A 180 -19.29 6.07 -10.63
CA ALA A 180 -19.00 6.09 -12.06
C ALA A 180 -18.59 7.52 -12.53
N CYS A 181 -17.59 8.09 -11.87
CA CYS A 181 -17.09 9.43 -12.20
C CYS A 181 -15.58 9.54 -11.95
N ASN A 182 -14.98 10.62 -12.45
CA ASN A 182 -13.62 10.97 -12.11
C ASN A 182 -13.52 11.30 -10.61
N TRP A 183 -12.46 10.86 -9.95
CA TRP A 183 -12.24 11.06 -8.51
C TRP A 183 -12.28 12.56 -8.10
N LYS A 184 -11.83 13.46 -8.97
CA LYS A 184 -11.88 14.92 -8.72
C LYS A 184 -13.30 15.43 -8.53
N ILE A 185 -14.28 14.86 -9.25
CA ILE A 185 -15.71 15.21 -9.07
C ILE A 185 -16.20 14.79 -7.68
N ALA A 186 -15.75 13.63 -7.19
CA ALA A 186 -16.11 13.19 -5.84
C ALA A 186 -15.48 14.04 -4.73
N HIS A 187 -14.33 14.66 -5.03
CA HIS A 187 -13.62 15.56 -4.11
C HIS A 187 -14.20 16.98 -4.11
N ASP A 188 -14.68 17.46 -5.26
CA ASP A 188 -15.20 18.82 -5.44
C ASP A 188 -16.61 19.03 -4.83
N ASN A 189 -17.29 17.95 -4.40
CA ASN A 189 -18.57 17.98 -3.71
C ASN A 189 -18.41 17.81 -2.20
#